data_5d55e0e79aa04b75ce40611720833a0c
#
_entry.id   5d55e0e79aa04b75ce40611720833a0c
#
_cell.length_a   1.000
_cell.length_b   1.000
_cell.length_c   1.000
_cell.angle_alpha   90.00
_cell.angle_beta   90.00
_cell.angle_gamma   90.00
#
_symmetry.space_group_name_H-M   'P 1'
#
loop_
_entity.id
_entity.type
_entity.pdbx_description
1 polymer ?
#
loop_
_entity_poly.entity_id
_entity_poly.type
_entity_poly.pdbx_seq_one_letter_code
_entity_poly.pdbx_strand_id
1 'polypeptide(L)'
;MKRKYLSLGLALVMALTLCACGGGAVNGTSTGKEDGKLASGTWQQQETGDTDLLSYSAQDLTGPIPEDWTLPSDFKTGDKVRVEVSGDKILYGDIVDGGYLNGFTVAQYADGNLTTVYEFKKGVVRSWQQFFSPDGSKLAVAWAPSTDSTEWSVTLVDLTTSGESTLKLPDMTFTYTQTDEETGESKEVTEAPTFLLLKWQNDKNLVVTASLAEYDSSKQPQTWVYTLP
;
A
#
# COMPACT_ATOMS: atom_id res chain seq x y z
N MET A 1 -66.30 20.41 5.65
CA MET A 1 -66.00 18.99 5.29
C MET A 1 -64.56 18.73 5.60
N LYS A 2 -64.28 18.03 6.72
CA LYS A 2 -62.93 17.66 7.17
C LYS A 2 -62.68 16.21 6.77
N ARG A 3 -61.74 15.96 5.87
CA ARG A 3 -61.26 14.63 5.54
C ARG A 3 -60.03 14.31 6.38
N LYS A 4 -60.16 13.36 7.29
CA LYS A 4 -59.09 12.75 8.09
C LYS A 4 -58.37 11.72 7.19
N TYR A 5 -57.09 11.87 6.96
CA TYR A 5 -56.26 10.81 6.38
C TYR A 5 -55.63 10.02 7.49
N LEU A 6 -56.01 8.76 7.51
CA LEU A 6 -55.48 7.72 8.37
C LEU A 6 -54.15 7.25 7.74
N SER A 7 -53.04 7.56 8.34
CA SER A 7 -51.74 7.03 7.93
C SER A 7 -51.55 5.64 8.50
N LEU A 8 -51.62 4.64 7.64
CA LEU A 8 -51.32 3.26 7.95
C LEU A 8 -49.77 3.12 7.91
N GLY A 9 -49.17 2.98 9.08
CA GLY A 9 -47.74 2.70 9.20
C GLY A 9 -47.46 1.25 8.79
N LEU A 10 -46.83 1.07 7.65
CA LEU A 10 -46.32 -0.25 7.23
C LEU A 10 -44.89 -0.37 7.79
N ALA A 11 -44.77 -1.09 8.90
CA ALA A 11 -43.46 -1.49 9.42
C ALA A 11 -42.90 -2.58 8.50
N LEU A 12 -42.00 -2.21 7.63
CA LEU A 12 -41.22 -3.13 6.80
C LEU A 12 -40.09 -3.71 7.67
N VAL A 13 -40.33 -4.86 8.25
CA VAL A 13 -39.27 -5.69 8.85
C VAL A 13 -38.46 -6.26 7.69
N MET A 14 -37.36 -5.61 7.35
CA MET A 14 -36.35 -6.23 6.50
C MET A 14 -35.63 -7.30 7.32
N ALA A 15 -36.03 -8.53 7.14
CA ALA A 15 -35.20 -9.67 7.48
C ALA A 15 -33.94 -9.61 6.58
N LEU A 16 -32.81 -9.19 7.14
CA LEU A 16 -31.49 -9.37 6.57
C LEU A 16 -31.21 -10.87 6.51
N THR A 17 -31.61 -11.51 5.42
CA THR A 17 -31.01 -12.77 5.01
C THR A 17 -29.58 -12.45 4.62
N LEU A 18 -28.65 -12.76 5.50
CA LEU A 18 -27.24 -12.93 5.18
C LEU A 18 -27.13 -14.03 4.13
N CYS A 19 -27.23 -13.67 2.85
CA CYS A 19 -26.63 -14.46 1.80
C CYS A 19 -25.13 -14.40 2.01
N ALA A 20 -24.61 -15.42 2.68
CA ALA A 20 -23.20 -15.77 2.62
C ALA A 20 -22.88 -16.21 1.18
N CYS A 21 -22.84 -15.26 0.24
CA CYS A 21 -22.09 -15.45 -0.99
C CYS A 21 -20.61 -15.35 -0.62
N GLY A 22 -19.94 -16.49 -0.73
CA GLY A 22 -18.55 -16.67 -0.37
C GLY A 22 -17.62 -15.73 -1.14
N GLY A 23 -17.42 -14.55 -0.59
CA GLY A 23 -16.19 -13.83 -0.79
C GLY A 23 -15.12 -14.64 -0.07
N GLY A 24 -14.33 -15.40 -0.84
CA GLY A 24 -13.25 -16.19 -0.27
C GLY A 24 -12.33 -15.24 0.48
N ALA A 25 -12.32 -15.33 1.81
CA ALA A 25 -11.27 -14.76 2.60
C ALA A 25 -9.96 -15.38 2.10
N VAL A 26 -9.20 -14.63 1.31
CA VAL A 26 -7.90 -15.07 0.83
C VAL A 26 -6.97 -14.97 2.03
N ASN A 27 -6.89 -16.04 2.81
CA ASN A 27 -5.90 -16.18 3.87
C ASN A 27 -4.52 -16.12 3.23
N GLY A 28 -3.89 -14.94 3.31
CA GLY A 28 -2.50 -14.77 2.91
C GLY A 28 -1.60 -15.61 3.79
N THR A 29 -1.26 -16.82 3.33
CA THR A 29 -0.28 -17.65 4.03
C THR A 29 1.10 -17.10 3.72
N SER A 30 1.78 -16.53 4.71
CA SER A 30 3.16 -16.08 4.55
C SER A 30 4.08 -17.29 4.37
N THR A 31 4.93 -17.25 3.34
CA THR A 31 6.01 -18.21 3.12
C THR A 31 7.34 -17.60 3.55
N GLY A 32 7.51 -17.30 4.85
CA GLY A 32 8.76 -16.82 5.42
C GLY A 32 9.36 -17.86 6.37
N LYS A 33 10.65 -17.77 6.66
CA LYS A 33 11.34 -18.61 7.65
C LYS A 33 10.68 -18.47 9.02
N GLU A 34 10.62 -19.57 9.78
CA GLU A 34 9.78 -19.73 10.97
C GLU A 34 10.11 -18.86 12.20
N ASP A 35 11.18 -18.07 12.19
CA ASP A 35 11.55 -17.20 13.30
C ASP A 35 11.17 -15.75 12.98
N GLY A 36 10.09 -15.23 13.59
CA GLY A 36 9.61 -13.86 13.43
C GLY A 36 8.37 -13.70 12.55
N LYS A 37 7.55 -14.72 12.42
CA LYS A 37 6.35 -14.75 11.56
C LYS A 37 5.31 -13.74 12.00
N LEU A 38 5.03 -12.74 11.16
CA LEU A 38 3.83 -11.93 11.28
C LEU A 38 2.61 -12.83 11.09
N ALA A 39 1.65 -12.77 12.01
CA ALA A 39 0.45 -13.59 11.91
C ALA A 39 -0.34 -13.20 10.64
N SER A 40 -1.02 -14.17 10.05
CA SER A 40 -1.82 -13.98 8.83
C SER A 40 -2.96 -13.00 9.10
N GLY A 41 -2.97 -11.87 8.42
CA GLY A 41 -4.07 -10.91 8.44
C GLY A 41 -5.13 -11.20 7.38
N THR A 42 -6.09 -10.31 7.25
CA THR A 42 -7.21 -10.44 6.30
C THR A 42 -7.27 -9.26 5.33
N TRP A 43 -7.64 -9.54 4.08
CA TRP A 43 -7.89 -8.55 3.05
C TRP A 43 -9.37 -8.19 2.95
N GLN A 44 -9.66 -6.90 2.80
CA GLN A 44 -11.00 -6.39 2.50
C GLN A 44 -10.91 -5.34 1.40
N GLN A 45 -11.65 -5.54 0.31
CA GLN A 45 -11.78 -4.52 -0.74
C GLN A 45 -12.69 -3.40 -0.25
N GLN A 46 -12.29 -2.16 -0.52
CA GLN A 46 -13.12 -0.98 -0.31
C GLN A 46 -13.96 -0.70 -1.56
N GLU A 47 -15.18 -0.17 -1.40
CA GLU A 47 -16.09 0.12 -2.53
C GLU A 47 -15.58 1.26 -3.42
N THR A 48 -14.79 2.17 -2.86
CA THR A 48 -14.22 3.30 -3.60
C THR A 48 -12.71 3.32 -3.46
N GLY A 49 -12.01 3.55 -4.58
CA GLY A 49 -10.55 3.69 -4.58
C GLY A 49 -10.11 4.95 -3.81
N ASP A 50 -9.06 4.83 -3.02
CA ASP A 50 -8.38 5.98 -2.41
C ASP A 50 -7.43 6.59 -3.44
N THR A 51 -7.91 7.63 -4.14
CA THR A 51 -7.12 8.36 -5.14
C THR A 51 -6.11 9.31 -4.52
N ASP A 52 -6.20 9.60 -3.22
CA ASP A 52 -5.29 10.52 -2.55
C ASP A 52 -3.86 9.98 -2.54
N LEU A 53 -3.68 8.64 -2.46
CA LEU A 53 -2.36 8.03 -2.58
C LEU A 53 -1.65 8.29 -3.91
N LEU A 54 -2.40 8.49 -4.99
CA LEU A 54 -1.85 8.77 -6.32
C LEU A 54 -1.35 10.22 -6.46
N SER A 55 -1.79 11.12 -5.57
CA SER A 55 -1.43 12.53 -5.58
C SER A 55 -0.21 12.88 -4.71
N TYR A 56 0.28 11.96 -3.88
CA TYR A 56 1.43 12.21 -3.03
C TYR A 56 2.74 12.26 -3.82
N SER A 57 3.53 13.31 -3.61
CA SER A 57 4.94 13.32 -3.98
C SER A 57 5.79 12.63 -2.91
N ALA A 58 6.99 12.17 -3.28
CA ALA A 58 7.92 11.61 -2.30
C ALA A 58 8.24 12.60 -1.15
N GLN A 59 8.16 13.90 -1.43
CA GLN A 59 8.40 14.97 -0.45
C GLN A 59 7.28 15.09 0.58
N ASP A 60 6.02 14.84 0.18
CA ASP A 60 4.87 14.95 1.08
C ASP A 60 4.84 13.83 2.14
N LEU A 61 5.52 12.71 1.85
CA LEU A 61 5.62 11.57 2.75
C LEU A 61 6.88 11.60 3.63
N THR A 62 7.76 12.58 3.41
CA THR A 62 9.03 12.69 4.13
C THR A 62 8.85 13.57 5.36
N GLY A 63 8.96 13.00 6.53
CA GLY A 63 9.14 13.80 7.76
C GLY A 63 10.50 14.47 7.76
N PRO A 64 10.64 15.69 8.34
CA PRO A 64 11.96 16.33 8.46
C PRO A 64 12.86 15.47 9.36
N ILE A 65 14.14 15.41 8.99
CA ILE A 65 15.15 14.83 9.89
C ILE A 65 15.20 15.73 11.12
N PRO A 66 15.14 15.20 12.35
CA PRO A 66 15.23 16.00 13.56
C PRO A 66 16.50 16.85 13.59
N GLU A 67 16.38 18.12 13.99
CA GLU A 67 17.49 19.08 13.98
C GLU A 67 18.62 18.73 14.95
N ASP A 68 18.31 17.96 15.98
CA ASP A 68 19.25 17.48 16.99
C ASP A 68 20.02 16.23 16.55
N TRP A 69 19.70 15.66 15.38
CA TRP A 69 20.43 14.51 14.87
C TRP A 69 21.73 14.94 14.18
N THR A 70 22.82 14.34 14.61
CA THR A 70 24.12 14.46 13.93
C THR A 70 24.27 13.33 12.95
N LEU A 71 24.03 13.59 11.66
CA LEU A 71 24.16 12.58 10.62
C LEU A 71 25.64 12.43 10.19
N PRO A 72 26.04 11.23 9.69
CA PRO A 72 27.34 11.05 9.06
C PRO A 72 27.58 12.06 7.93
N SER A 73 28.83 12.51 7.77
CA SER A 73 29.19 13.53 6.78
C SER A 73 28.96 13.11 5.33
N ASP A 74 28.87 11.83 5.08
CA ASP A 74 28.58 11.21 3.77
C ASP A 74 27.09 10.87 3.59
N PHE A 75 26.23 11.19 4.57
CA PHE A 75 24.80 10.99 4.46
C PHE A 75 24.21 11.92 3.39
N LYS A 76 23.57 11.33 2.41
CA LYS A 76 22.99 12.07 1.29
C LYS A 76 21.59 12.56 1.62
N THR A 77 21.30 13.77 1.21
CA THR A 77 19.96 14.40 1.23
C THR A 77 19.69 15.10 -0.10
N GLY A 78 18.45 15.50 -0.32
CA GLY A 78 18.03 16.25 -1.50
C GLY A 78 17.06 15.51 -2.39
N ASP A 79 16.71 16.10 -3.53
CA ASP A 79 15.59 15.66 -4.40
C ASP A 79 15.75 14.26 -5.00
N LYS A 80 16.96 13.73 -4.99
CA LYS A 80 17.26 12.38 -5.51
C LYS A 80 17.44 11.34 -4.39
N VAL A 81 17.07 11.69 -3.18
CA VAL A 81 17.14 10.76 -2.04
C VAL A 81 15.80 10.71 -1.35
N ARG A 82 15.23 9.52 -1.22
CA ARG A 82 14.07 9.30 -0.36
C ARG A 82 14.54 9.21 1.08
N VAL A 83 13.95 10.02 1.94
CA VAL A 83 14.13 9.93 3.39
C VAL A 83 12.77 9.83 4.04
N GLU A 84 12.60 8.96 5.02
CA GLU A 84 11.43 8.89 5.89
C GLU A 84 11.89 8.64 7.32
N VAL A 85 11.38 9.43 8.25
CA VAL A 85 11.74 9.32 9.68
C VAL A 85 10.53 8.88 10.48
N SER A 86 10.74 7.94 11.39
CA SER A 86 9.74 7.49 12.36
C SER A 86 10.39 7.19 13.70
N GLY A 87 10.12 8.05 14.69
CA GLY A 87 10.75 7.97 16.01
C GLY A 87 12.27 8.10 15.92
N ASP A 88 12.99 7.08 16.34
CA ASP A 88 14.46 7.00 16.30
C ASP A 88 14.99 6.31 15.03
N LYS A 89 14.12 6.03 14.04
CA LYS A 89 14.50 5.33 12.81
C LYS A 89 14.42 6.23 11.60
N ILE A 90 15.30 5.98 10.66
CA ILE A 90 15.38 6.66 9.38
C ILE A 90 15.49 5.63 8.25
N LEU A 91 14.60 5.75 7.26
CA LEU A 91 14.72 5.05 5.99
C LEU A 91 15.34 6.01 4.98
N TYR A 92 16.29 5.52 4.18
CA TYR A 92 16.89 6.29 3.10
C TYR A 92 17.30 5.42 1.93
N GLY A 93 17.24 6.00 0.73
CA GLY A 93 17.64 5.34 -0.51
C GLY A 93 17.68 6.31 -1.68
N ASP A 94 18.54 6.03 -2.66
CA ASP A 94 18.68 6.87 -3.86
C ASP A 94 17.46 6.67 -4.79
N ILE A 95 16.84 7.78 -5.20
CA ILE A 95 15.76 7.79 -6.20
C ILE A 95 16.39 7.73 -7.58
N VAL A 96 16.06 6.68 -8.33
CA VAL A 96 16.46 6.51 -9.73
C VAL A 96 15.37 7.00 -10.69
N ASP A 97 15.66 7.01 -11.98
CA ASP A 97 14.71 7.44 -13.02
C ASP A 97 13.34 6.77 -12.90
N GLY A 98 12.30 7.57 -13.14
CA GLY A 98 10.91 7.13 -12.97
C GLY A 98 10.40 7.12 -11.53
N GLY A 99 11.15 7.67 -10.56
CA GLY A 99 10.72 7.80 -9.17
C GLY A 99 10.77 6.49 -8.39
N TYR A 100 11.69 5.59 -8.73
CA TYR A 100 11.90 4.34 -8.01
C TYR A 100 13.08 4.40 -7.05
N LEU A 101 13.05 3.55 -6.02
CA LEU A 101 14.22 3.16 -5.24
C LEU A 101 14.70 1.80 -5.72
N ASN A 102 15.98 1.66 -5.97
CA ASN A 102 16.61 0.37 -6.24
C ASN A 102 17.13 -0.23 -4.93
N GLY A 103 16.21 -0.43 -3.98
CA GLY A 103 16.51 -0.78 -2.60
C GLY A 103 16.63 0.44 -1.69
N PHE A 104 16.67 0.20 -0.38
CA PHE A 104 16.82 1.21 0.65
C PHE A 104 17.39 0.61 1.94
N THR A 105 17.86 1.48 2.81
CA THR A 105 18.35 1.13 4.15
C THR A 105 17.44 1.76 5.21
N VAL A 106 17.20 1.03 6.29
CA VAL A 106 16.64 1.55 7.53
C VAL A 106 17.72 1.50 8.60
N ALA A 107 17.96 2.62 9.24
CA ALA A 107 18.89 2.73 10.34
C ALA A 107 18.19 3.26 11.59
N GLN A 108 18.67 2.86 12.76
CA GLN A 108 18.30 3.43 14.05
C GLN A 108 19.33 4.48 14.44
N TYR A 109 18.85 5.64 14.86
CA TYR A 109 19.68 6.71 15.42
C TYR A 109 19.77 6.55 16.94
N ALA A 110 20.97 6.47 17.45
CA ALA A 110 21.23 6.45 18.88
C ALA A 110 22.61 7.07 19.17
N ASP A 111 22.70 7.95 20.14
CA ASP A 111 23.95 8.55 20.63
C ASP A 111 24.83 9.17 19.51
N GLY A 112 24.22 9.83 18.54
CA GLY A 112 24.91 10.45 17.42
C GLY A 112 25.35 9.48 16.31
N ASN A 113 24.88 8.24 16.33
CA ASN A 113 25.24 7.22 15.35
C ASN A 113 24.02 6.64 14.66
N LEU A 114 24.20 6.28 13.39
CA LEU A 114 23.25 5.48 12.63
C LEU A 114 23.68 4.02 12.58
N THR A 115 22.83 3.14 13.07
CA THR A 115 23.07 1.69 13.00
C THR A 115 22.03 1.05 12.07
N THR A 116 22.48 0.38 11.00
CA THR A 116 21.58 -0.30 10.07
C THR A 116 20.82 -1.42 10.80
N VAL A 117 19.48 -1.35 10.73
CA VAL A 117 18.58 -2.37 11.31
C VAL A 117 17.89 -3.20 10.24
N TYR A 118 17.77 -2.67 9.01
CA TYR A 118 17.19 -3.40 7.90
C TYR A 118 17.69 -2.86 6.55
N GLU A 119 17.84 -3.75 5.57
CA GLU A 119 18.15 -3.40 4.18
C GLU A 119 17.18 -4.12 3.24
N PHE A 120 16.54 -3.37 2.34
CA PHE A 120 15.71 -3.90 1.28
C PHE A 120 16.48 -3.93 -0.04
N LYS A 121 16.59 -5.13 -0.67
CA LYS A 121 17.34 -5.34 -1.92
C LYS A 121 16.65 -6.31 -2.89
N LYS A 122 15.33 -6.53 -2.73
CA LYS A 122 14.61 -7.57 -3.50
C LYS A 122 14.16 -7.15 -4.88
N GLY A 123 14.06 -5.84 -5.12
CA GLY A 123 13.54 -5.29 -6.36
C GLY A 123 13.42 -3.78 -6.29
N VAL A 124 12.64 -3.23 -7.21
CA VAL A 124 12.37 -1.80 -7.29
C VAL A 124 11.12 -1.43 -6.51
N VAL A 125 11.15 -0.25 -5.89
CA VAL A 125 10.11 0.26 -5.02
C VAL A 125 9.73 1.65 -5.47
N ARG A 126 8.43 2.00 -5.51
CA ARG A 126 8.02 3.39 -5.75
C ARG A 126 8.39 4.27 -4.54
N SER A 127 9.07 5.38 -4.79
CA SER A 127 9.59 6.24 -3.73
C SER A 127 8.50 6.99 -2.96
N TRP A 128 7.30 7.16 -3.53
CA TRP A 128 6.20 7.93 -2.94
C TRP A 128 5.18 7.11 -2.14
N GLN A 129 5.49 5.88 -1.73
CA GLN A 129 4.69 5.17 -0.75
C GLN A 129 5.12 5.49 0.68
N GLN A 130 4.23 5.24 1.64
CA GLN A 130 4.54 5.32 3.06
C GLN A 130 5.07 3.96 3.54
N PHE A 131 6.26 3.94 4.10
CA PHE A 131 6.92 2.71 4.54
C PHE A 131 6.64 2.37 6.01
N PHE A 132 6.86 3.31 6.92
CA PHE A 132 6.69 3.06 8.35
C PHE A 132 5.23 3.00 8.77
N SER A 133 4.91 2.04 9.66
CA SER A 133 3.69 2.13 10.47
C SER A 133 3.73 3.39 11.36
N PRO A 134 2.58 3.93 11.79
CA PRO A 134 2.55 5.13 12.63
C PRO A 134 3.37 5.02 13.89
N ASP A 135 3.45 3.84 14.51
CA ASP A 135 4.28 3.55 15.70
C ASP A 135 5.76 3.28 15.39
N GLY A 136 6.15 3.24 14.10
CA GLY A 136 7.52 2.99 13.66
C GLY A 136 8.04 1.57 13.93
N SER A 137 7.18 0.65 14.38
CA SER A 137 7.60 -0.73 14.69
C SER A 137 7.66 -1.64 13.46
N LYS A 138 6.98 -1.27 12.38
CA LYS A 138 6.85 -2.08 11.17
C LYS A 138 7.14 -1.27 9.92
N LEU A 139 7.50 -1.99 8.84
CA LEU A 139 7.51 -1.47 7.47
C LEU A 139 6.54 -2.26 6.60
N ALA A 140 5.97 -1.57 5.63
CA ALA A 140 5.32 -2.19 4.49
C ALA A 140 6.00 -1.72 3.20
N VAL A 141 6.28 -2.65 2.30
CA VAL A 141 7.01 -2.38 1.05
C VAL A 141 6.27 -3.02 -0.11
N ALA A 142 5.68 -2.19 -0.99
CA ALA A 142 5.22 -2.67 -2.30
C ALA A 142 6.39 -2.57 -3.28
N TRP A 143 6.70 -3.67 -3.93
CA TRP A 143 7.86 -3.79 -4.80
C TRP A 143 7.58 -4.71 -5.99
N ALA A 144 8.36 -4.53 -7.04
CA ALA A 144 8.35 -5.37 -8.23
C ALA A 144 9.79 -5.78 -8.59
N PRO A 145 9.99 -6.90 -9.31
CA PRO A 145 11.33 -7.35 -9.72
C PRO A 145 12.09 -6.33 -10.57
N SER A 146 11.38 -5.56 -11.40
CA SER A 146 11.93 -4.50 -12.25
C SER A 146 10.89 -3.39 -12.46
N THR A 147 11.31 -2.26 -13.03
CA THR A 147 10.43 -1.13 -13.38
C THR A 147 9.35 -1.45 -14.37
N ASP A 148 9.57 -2.44 -15.23
CA ASP A 148 8.66 -2.87 -16.30
C ASP A 148 7.79 -4.06 -15.88
N SER A 149 7.96 -4.56 -14.65
CA SER A 149 7.19 -5.69 -14.14
C SER A 149 5.82 -5.26 -13.63
N THR A 150 4.81 -6.06 -13.93
CA THR A 150 3.47 -5.98 -13.35
C THR A 150 3.27 -6.99 -12.20
N GLU A 151 4.33 -7.75 -11.86
CA GLU A 151 4.32 -8.72 -10.77
C GLU A 151 4.64 -8.03 -9.44
N TRP A 152 3.62 -7.50 -8.80
CA TRP A 152 3.75 -6.81 -7.52
C TRP A 152 3.77 -7.77 -6.33
N SER A 153 4.55 -7.41 -5.35
CA SER A 153 4.61 -8.06 -4.04
C SER A 153 4.50 -7.01 -2.93
N VAL A 154 3.92 -7.39 -1.80
CA VAL A 154 3.95 -6.58 -0.57
C VAL A 154 4.66 -7.37 0.51
N THR A 155 5.71 -6.80 1.06
CA THR A 155 6.47 -7.36 2.18
C THR A 155 6.17 -6.53 3.43
N LEU A 156 5.83 -7.21 4.52
CA LEU A 156 5.79 -6.64 5.86
C LEU A 156 7.07 -7.02 6.62
N VAL A 157 7.64 -6.06 7.33
CA VAL A 157 8.82 -6.24 8.15
C VAL A 157 8.50 -5.78 9.58
N ASP A 158 8.75 -6.61 10.54
CA ASP A 158 8.74 -6.25 11.95
C ASP A 158 10.17 -5.81 12.34
N LEU A 159 10.36 -4.54 12.61
CA LEU A 159 11.66 -3.97 12.92
C LEU A 159 12.15 -4.31 14.34
N THR A 160 11.28 -4.83 15.20
CA THR A 160 11.65 -5.23 16.57
C THR A 160 12.23 -6.62 16.62
N THR A 161 11.78 -7.50 15.70
CA THR A 161 12.22 -8.92 15.65
C THR A 161 13.04 -9.23 14.40
N SER A 162 13.14 -8.27 13.46
CA SER A 162 13.66 -8.46 12.10
C SER A 162 12.91 -9.54 11.31
N GLY A 163 11.68 -9.83 11.74
CA GLY A 163 10.78 -10.77 11.07
C GLY A 163 10.25 -10.20 9.76
N GLU A 164 10.25 -11.01 8.70
CA GLU A 164 9.79 -10.61 7.38
C GLU A 164 8.77 -11.58 6.83
N SER A 165 7.70 -11.06 6.22
CA SER A 165 6.65 -11.83 5.57
C SER A 165 6.21 -11.18 4.26
N THR A 166 6.14 -11.96 3.18
CA THR A 166 5.53 -11.49 1.93
C THR A 166 4.05 -11.87 1.93
N LEU A 167 3.20 -10.87 1.72
CA LEU A 167 1.76 -11.07 1.72
C LEU A 167 1.31 -11.72 0.40
N LYS A 168 0.37 -12.65 0.50
CA LYS A 168 -0.37 -13.10 -0.68
C LYS A 168 -1.41 -12.04 -1.02
N LEU A 169 -1.20 -11.33 -2.13
CA LEU A 169 -2.15 -10.32 -2.60
C LEU A 169 -3.46 -10.96 -3.10
N PRO A 170 -4.61 -10.28 -2.94
CA PRO A 170 -5.84 -10.65 -3.63
C PRO A 170 -5.68 -10.40 -5.15
N ASP A 171 -6.67 -10.86 -5.92
CA ASP A 171 -6.75 -10.49 -7.33
C ASP A 171 -7.10 -9.01 -7.44
N MET A 172 -6.17 -8.23 -8.01
CA MET A 172 -6.29 -6.78 -8.21
C MET A 172 -6.35 -6.43 -9.70
N THR A 173 -6.69 -7.37 -10.58
CA THR A 173 -6.78 -7.13 -12.02
C THR A 173 -7.91 -6.17 -12.37
N PHE A 174 -7.71 -5.43 -13.47
CA PHE A 174 -8.68 -4.49 -14.04
C PHE A 174 -9.27 -5.09 -15.29
N THR A 175 -10.60 -5.19 -15.34
CA THR A 175 -11.31 -5.62 -16.54
C THR A 175 -12.15 -4.46 -17.07
N TYR A 176 -11.93 -4.09 -18.34
CA TYR A 176 -12.61 -2.98 -18.99
C TYR A 176 -12.80 -3.23 -20.48
N THR A 177 -13.70 -2.46 -21.11
CA THR A 177 -13.90 -2.51 -22.55
C THR A 177 -13.01 -1.50 -23.24
N GLN A 178 -12.15 -1.98 -24.13
CA GLN A 178 -11.32 -1.16 -25.02
C GLN A 178 -11.98 -1.10 -26.40
N THR A 179 -12.23 0.10 -26.93
CA THR A 179 -12.74 0.31 -28.29
C THR A 179 -11.61 0.79 -29.17
N ASP A 180 -11.40 0.12 -30.29
CA ASP A 180 -10.48 0.54 -31.32
C ASP A 180 -11.06 1.76 -32.05
N GLU A 181 -10.35 2.89 -32.06
CA GLU A 181 -10.84 4.15 -32.64
C GLU A 181 -10.95 4.11 -34.16
N GLU A 182 -10.17 3.27 -34.86
CA GLU A 182 -10.16 3.17 -36.31
C GLU A 182 -11.28 2.26 -36.82
N THR A 183 -11.50 1.14 -36.15
CA THR A 183 -12.46 0.12 -36.58
C THR A 183 -13.79 0.19 -35.87
N GLY A 184 -13.85 0.83 -34.69
CA GLY A 184 -15.02 0.85 -33.81
C GLY A 184 -15.29 -0.49 -33.13
N GLU A 185 -14.39 -1.46 -33.26
CA GLU A 185 -14.53 -2.76 -32.59
C GLU A 185 -14.21 -2.64 -31.09
N SER A 186 -15.03 -3.29 -30.27
CA SER A 186 -14.84 -3.32 -28.82
C SER A 186 -14.46 -4.70 -28.36
N LYS A 187 -13.47 -4.78 -27.46
CA LYS A 187 -13.02 -6.01 -26.81
C LYS A 187 -12.90 -5.82 -25.30
N GLU A 188 -13.16 -6.87 -24.54
CA GLU A 188 -12.85 -6.90 -23.12
C GLU A 188 -11.35 -7.15 -22.92
N VAL A 189 -10.73 -6.36 -22.08
CA VAL A 189 -9.30 -6.42 -21.73
C VAL A 189 -9.17 -6.60 -20.24
N THR A 190 -8.30 -7.49 -19.81
CA THR A 190 -7.95 -7.69 -18.39
C THR A 190 -6.45 -7.46 -18.22
N GLU A 191 -6.10 -6.55 -17.32
CA GLU A 191 -4.72 -6.14 -17.08
C GLU A 191 -4.39 -6.15 -15.58
N ALA A 192 -3.14 -6.48 -15.27
CA ALA A 192 -2.58 -6.33 -13.93
C ALA A 192 -2.33 -4.85 -13.60
N PRO A 193 -2.31 -4.45 -12.32
CA PRO A 193 -2.00 -3.07 -11.94
C PRO A 193 -0.58 -2.69 -12.37
N THR A 194 -0.44 -1.50 -12.92
CA THR A 194 0.86 -0.89 -13.24
C THR A 194 1.50 -0.27 -11.99
N PHE A 195 0.66 0.19 -11.04
CA PHE A 195 1.10 0.76 -9.78
C PHE A 195 0.45 0.05 -8.60
N LEU A 196 1.25 -0.15 -7.58
CA LEU A 196 0.80 -0.57 -6.26
C LEU A 196 1.41 0.39 -5.24
N LEU A 197 0.55 1.10 -4.50
CA LEU A 197 0.95 2.08 -3.50
C LEU A 197 0.44 1.69 -2.13
N LEU A 198 1.21 2.01 -1.11
CA LEU A 198 0.91 1.67 0.27
C LEU A 198 0.74 2.92 1.13
N LYS A 199 -0.20 2.83 2.07
CA LYS A 199 -0.40 3.81 3.15
C LYS A 199 -0.85 3.08 4.41
N TRP A 200 -0.28 3.44 5.53
CA TRP A 200 -0.78 2.98 6.81
C TRP A 200 -1.97 3.84 7.25
N GLN A 201 -3.10 3.21 7.52
CA GLN A 201 -4.24 3.87 8.14
C GLN A 201 -4.06 3.97 9.67
N ASN A 202 -3.46 2.95 10.26
CA ASN A 202 -3.05 2.84 11.66
C ASN A 202 -2.06 1.66 11.80
N ASP A 203 -1.60 1.34 13.01
CA ASP A 203 -0.59 0.30 13.24
C ASP A 203 -1.03 -1.13 12.89
N LYS A 204 -2.32 -1.31 12.58
CA LYS A 204 -2.90 -2.60 12.21
C LYS A 204 -3.45 -2.66 10.78
N ASN A 205 -3.78 -1.53 10.19
CA ASN A 205 -4.42 -1.47 8.89
C ASN A 205 -3.50 -0.85 7.86
N LEU A 206 -3.13 -1.66 6.87
CA LEU A 206 -2.38 -1.25 5.70
C LEU A 206 -3.33 -1.11 4.52
N VAL A 207 -3.39 0.08 3.94
CA VAL A 207 -4.15 0.37 2.72
C VAL A 207 -3.25 0.14 1.52
N VAL A 208 -3.73 -0.64 0.57
CA VAL A 208 -3.06 -0.93 -0.69
C VAL A 208 -3.95 -0.44 -1.83
N THR A 209 -3.43 0.48 -2.63
CA THR A 209 -4.13 1.00 -3.81
C THR A 209 -3.44 0.49 -5.07
N ALA A 210 -4.21 -0.21 -5.89
CA ALA A 210 -3.80 -0.68 -7.21
C ALA A 210 -4.38 0.23 -8.29
N SER A 211 -3.59 0.57 -9.31
CA SER A 211 -4.08 1.35 -10.46
C SER A 211 -3.35 1.02 -11.76
N LEU A 212 -3.94 1.40 -12.89
CA LEU A 212 -3.30 1.39 -14.20
C LEU A 212 -2.52 2.71 -14.42
N ALA A 213 -1.52 2.68 -15.31
CA ALA A 213 -0.67 3.83 -15.62
C ALA A 213 -1.47 5.01 -16.19
N GLU A 214 -2.48 4.71 -16.99
CA GLU A 214 -3.37 5.70 -17.54
C GLU A 214 -4.57 5.87 -16.62
N TYR A 215 -4.61 6.99 -15.89
CA TYR A 215 -5.77 7.35 -15.10
C TYR A 215 -6.88 7.82 -16.04
N ASP A 216 -7.85 6.95 -16.23
CA ASP A 216 -9.10 7.22 -16.89
C ASP A 216 -10.20 7.06 -15.86
N SER A 217 -11.19 7.96 -15.84
CA SER A 217 -12.32 7.89 -14.92
C SER A 217 -13.12 6.58 -15.01
N SER A 218 -13.01 5.87 -16.14
CA SER A 218 -13.57 4.53 -16.33
C SER A 218 -12.74 3.41 -15.67
N LYS A 219 -11.49 3.70 -15.31
CA LYS A 219 -10.51 2.76 -14.73
C LYS A 219 -10.14 3.19 -13.33
N GLN A 220 -11.15 3.26 -12.45
CA GLN A 220 -10.96 3.69 -11.07
C GLN A 220 -9.96 2.79 -10.33
N PRO A 221 -9.06 3.36 -9.52
CA PRO A 221 -8.17 2.58 -8.66
C PRO A 221 -8.96 1.62 -7.77
N GLN A 222 -8.38 0.47 -7.49
CA GLN A 222 -8.91 -0.46 -6.52
C GLN A 222 -8.17 -0.29 -5.20
N THR A 223 -8.90 -0.17 -4.11
CA THR A 223 -8.35 -0.02 -2.77
C THR A 223 -8.68 -1.24 -1.92
N TRP A 224 -7.67 -1.76 -1.27
CA TRP A 224 -7.75 -2.91 -0.38
C TRP A 224 -7.16 -2.57 0.98
N VAL A 225 -7.78 -3.05 2.05
CA VAL A 225 -7.23 -2.93 3.40
C VAL A 225 -6.77 -4.30 3.88
N TYR A 226 -5.52 -4.38 4.27
CA TYR A 226 -4.97 -5.53 4.98
C TYR A 226 -4.98 -5.24 6.48
N THR A 227 -5.72 -6.04 7.24
CA THR A 227 -5.75 -5.94 8.70
C THR A 227 -4.80 -6.96 9.30
N LEU A 228 -3.79 -6.48 10.02
CA LEU A 228 -2.92 -7.31 10.85
C LEU A 228 -3.72 -7.83 12.05
N PRO A 229 -3.39 -8.98 12.59
CA PRO A 229 -4.04 -9.56 13.77
C PRO A 229 -3.80 -8.77 15.05
#